data_40d07979dd72aabb154a3b3da39a8cc1
#
_entry.id   40d07979dd72aabb154a3b3da39a8cc1
#
_cell.length_a   1.000
_cell.length_b   1.000
_cell.length_c   1.000
_cell.angle_alpha   90.00
_cell.angle_beta   90.00
_cell.angle_gamma   90.00
#
_symmetry.space_group_name_H-M   'P 1'
#
loop_
_entity.id
_entity.type
_entity.pdbx_description
1 polymer ?
#
loop_
_entity_poly.entity_id
_entity_poly.type
_entity_poly.pdbx_seq_one_letter_code
_entity_poly.pdbx_strand_id
1 'polypeptide(L)'
;MKPQIPDVLAQRYASTAMCELWSATGKIRLEREFWIAVMKAQQAVGVEISDAAIGAYEQVKDQIDLERIAERERVLRHDVKARIEEFCELAGEQQIHKGLTSRDLTDNVEQLQIFRSLALLEDKYIAVLYQLARWAERLSLIHI
;
A
#
# COMPACT_ATOMS: atom_id res chain seq x y z
N MET A 1 -1.15 17.63 -1.08
CA MET A 1 -2.60 17.47 -1.31
C MET A 1 -3.03 16.16 -0.65
N LYS A 2 -4.15 16.10 0.06
CA LYS A 2 -4.63 14.85 0.69
C LYS A 2 -5.09 13.89 -0.42
N PRO A 3 -4.65 12.60 -0.42
CA PRO A 3 -5.10 11.63 -1.40
C PRO A 3 -6.62 11.50 -1.40
N GLN A 4 -7.22 11.49 -2.58
CA GLN A 4 -8.67 11.39 -2.70
C GLN A 4 -9.11 9.93 -2.66
N ILE A 5 -10.03 9.64 -1.74
CA ILE A 5 -10.80 8.41 -1.72
C ILE A 5 -12.25 8.82 -2.03
N PRO A 6 -12.96 8.16 -2.96
CA PRO A 6 -14.33 8.52 -3.33
C PRO A 6 -15.34 8.07 -2.26
N ASP A 7 -15.12 8.50 -1.02
CA ASP A 7 -15.95 8.22 0.15
C ASP A 7 -16.09 9.47 1.01
N VAL A 8 -17.32 9.84 1.32
CA VAL A 8 -17.66 11.06 2.07
C VAL A 8 -17.09 11.05 3.49
N LEU A 9 -17.09 9.90 4.17
CA LEU A 9 -16.58 9.78 5.52
C LEU A 9 -15.05 9.87 5.54
N ALA A 10 -14.39 9.22 4.58
CA ALA A 10 -12.95 9.31 4.42
C ALA A 10 -12.50 10.75 4.12
N GLN A 11 -13.21 11.47 3.26
CA GLN A 11 -12.90 12.86 2.95
C GLN A 11 -13.00 13.78 4.17
N ARG A 12 -14.00 13.57 5.03
CA ARG A 12 -14.28 14.42 6.19
C ARG A 12 -13.48 14.06 7.43
N TYR A 13 -13.29 12.78 7.70
CA TYR A 13 -12.85 12.29 9.01
C TYR A 13 -11.55 11.48 8.99
N ALA A 14 -11.18 10.83 7.87
CA ALA A 14 -9.96 10.05 7.84
C ALA A 14 -8.72 10.93 7.90
N SER A 15 -7.70 10.45 8.61
CA SER A 15 -6.38 11.10 8.61
C SER A 15 -5.70 10.97 7.25
N THR A 16 -4.74 11.84 6.97
CA THR A 16 -3.94 11.77 5.73
C THR A 16 -3.29 10.41 5.57
N ALA A 17 -2.68 9.86 6.63
CA ALA A 17 -2.04 8.54 6.59
C ALA A 17 -3.03 7.41 6.24
N MET A 18 -4.26 7.45 6.78
CA MET A 18 -5.29 6.48 6.44
C MET A 18 -5.75 6.63 4.97
N CYS A 19 -5.89 7.88 4.49
CA CYS A 19 -6.23 8.12 3.09
C CYS A 19 -5.11 7.67 2.14
N GLU A 20 -3.84 7.89 2.48
CA GLU A 20 -2.69 7.41 1.71
C GLU A 20 -2.71 5.90 1.58
N LEU A 21 -2.91 5.20 2.70
CA LEU A 21 -2.93 3.74 2.75
C LEU A 21 -4.01 3.13 1.86
N TRP A 22 -5.21 3.75 1.81
CA TRP A 22 -6.35 3.24 1.05
C TRP A 22 -6.59 3.94 -0.29
N SER A 23 -5.71 4.86 -0.70
CA SER A 23 -5.77 5.46 -2.03
C SER A 23 -5.36 4.46 -3.11
N ALA A 24 -5.79 4.71 -4.35
CA ALA A 24 -5.38 3.91 -5.50
C ALA A 24 -3.84 3.86 -5.65
N THR A 25 -3.17 5.00 -5.50
CA THR A 25 -1.70 5.08 -5.52
C THR A 25 -1.06 4.35 -4.35
N GLY A 26 -1.64 4.43 -3.14
CA GLY A 26 -1.17 3.70 -1.97
C GLY A 26 -1.24 2.19 -2.16
N LYS A 27 -2.37 1.69 -2.67
CA LYS A 27 -2.53 0.27 -2.99
C LYS A 27 -1.49 -0.20 -4.02
N ILE A 28 -1.32 0.50 -5.12
CA ILE A 28 -0.35 0.13 -6.17
C ILE A 28 1.08 0.17 -5.64
N ARG A 29 1.43 1.14 -4.79
CA ARG A 29 2.73 1.16 -4.12
C ARG A 29 2.98 -0.10 -3.29
N LEU A 30 1.98 -0.55 -2.52
CA LEU A 30 2.08 -1.79 -1.74
C LEU A 30 2.20 -3.03 -2.62
N GLU A 31 1.49 -3.07 -3.76
CA GLU A 31 1.62 -4.15 -4.74
C GLU A 31 3.05 -4.22 -5.31
N ARG A 32 3.66 -3.08 -5.61
CA ARG A 32 5.05 -3.00 -6.09
C ARG A 32 6.06 -3.41 -5.01
N GLU A 33 5.86 -2.96 -3.78
CA GLU A 33 6.67 -3.40 -2.63
C GLU A 33 6.57 -4.91 -2.42
N PHE A 34 5.36 -5.48 -2.55
CA PHE A 34 5.14 -6.92 -2.45
C PHE A 34 5.89 -7.67 -3.56
N TRP A 35 5.79 -7.27 -4.82
CA TRP A 35 6.53 -7.90 -5.91
C TRP A 35 8.04 -7.85 -5.71
N ILE A 36 8.58 -6.73 -5.28
CA ILE A 36 10.02 -6.58 -4.98
C ILE A 36 10.42 -7.52 -3.83
N ALA A 37 9.62 -7.60 -2.78
CA ALA A 37 9.88 -8.52 -1.66
C ALA A 37 9.86 -9.99 -2.10
N VAL A 38 8.91 -10.38 -2.96
CA VAL A 38 8.86 -11.74 -3.54
C VAL A 38 10.08 -12.01 -4.41
N MET A 39 10.51 -11.08 -5.26
CA MET A 39 11.73 -11.23 -6.07
C MET A 39 12.96 -11.48 -5.20
N LYS A 40 13.13 -10.71 -4.12
CA LYS A 40 14.23 -10.91 -3.16
C LYS A 40 14.17 -12.27 -2.48
N ALA A 41 12.97 -12.70 -2.08
CA ALA A 41 12.79 -14.01 -1.49
C ALA A 41 13.08 -15.15 -2.49
N GLN A 42 12.65 -15.02 -3.74
CA GLN A 42 12.94 -15.97 -4.81
C GLN A 42 14.44 -16.04 -5.10
N GLN A 43 15.12 -14.90 -5.17
CA GLN A 43 16.58 -14.85 -5.32
C GLN A 43 17.29 -15.58 -4.18
N ALA A 44 16.86 -15.37 -2.94
CA ALA A 44 17.45 -16.00 -1.76
C ALA A 44 17.33 -17.54 -1.75
N VAL A 45 16.33 -18.08 -2.43
CA VAL A 45 16.15 -19.55 -2.61
C VAL A 45 16.70 -20.08 -3.92
N GLY A 46 17.49 -19.28 -4.64
CA GLY A 46 18.24 -19.73 -5.82
C GLY A 46 17.55 -19.51 -7.17
N VAL A 47 16.46 -18.73 -7.24
CA VAL A 47 15.91 -18.31 -8.53
C VAL A 47 16.82 -17.27 -9.16
N GLU A 48 17.12 -17.41 -10.43
CA GLU A 48 17.99 -16.48 -11.18
C GLU A 48 17.30 -15.12 -11.37
N ILE A 49 17.53 -14.21 -10.44
CA ILE A 49 17.12 -12.81 -10.47
C ILE A 49 18.34 -11.97 -10.10
N SER A 50 18.73 -11.03 -10.97
CA SER A 50 19.90 -10.20 -10.73
C SER A 50 19.59 -9.05 -9.75
N ASP A 51 20.59 -8.59 -8.99
CA ASP A 51 20.48 -7.39 -8.16
C ASP A 51 20.15 -6.16 -9.00
N ALA A 52 20.65 -6.10 -10.24
CA ALA A 52 20.33 -5.02 -11.16
C ALA A 52 18.83 -4.96 -11.51
N ALA A 53 18.17 -6.12 -11.73
CA ALA A 53 16.75 -6.18 -11.99
C ALA A 53 15.94 -5.73 -10.76
N ILE A 54 16.30 -6.19 -9.56
CA ILE A 54 15.65 -5.74 -8.31
C ILE A 54 15.83 -4.23 -8.14
N GLY A 55 17.05 -3.72 -8.34
CA GLY A 55 17.35 -2.29 -8.25
C GLY A 55 16.56 -1.43 -9.24
N ALA A 56 16.35 -1.92 -10.47
CA ALA A 56 15.54 -1.24 -11.48
C ALA A 56 14.08 -1.04 -11.01
N TYR A 57 13.46 -2.08 -10.45
CA TYR A 57 12.12 -1.96 -9.87
C TYR A 57 12.07 -1.03 -8.65
N GLU A 58 13.08 -1.09 -7.77
CA GLU A 58 13.14 -0.21 -6.59
C GLU A 58 13.22 1.27 -6.96
N GLN A 59 13.95 1.62 -8.02
CA GLN A 59 14.10 3.00 -8.48
C GLN A 59 12.79 3.61 -9.01
N VAL A 60 11.91 2.81 -9.58
CA VAL A 60 10.68 3.28 -10.22
C VAL A 60 9.40 2.95 -9.44
N LYS A 61 9.49 2.29 -8.28
CA LYS A 61 8.32 1.84 -7.52
C LYS A 61 7.33 2.95 -7.16
N ASP A 62 7.80 4.17 -6.97
CA ASP A 62 6.98 5.32 -6.60
C ASP A 62 6.48 6.14 -7.81
N GLN A 63 6.89 5.78 -9.03
CA GLN A 63 6.45 6.43 -10.26
C GLN A 63 5.14 5.81 -10.74
N ILE A 64 4.02 6.17 -10.12
CA ILE A 64 2.71 5.57 -10.38
C ILE A 64 1.87 6.50 -11.26
N ASP A 65 1.51 6.02 -12.45
CA ASP A 65 0.62 6.69 -13.39
C ASP A 65 -0.70 5.92 -13.50
N LEU A 66 -1.72 6.40 -12.79
CA LEU A 66 -3.04 5.77 -12.74
C LEU A 66 -3.77 5.81 -14.11
N GLU A 67 -3.56 6.85 -14.91
CA GLU A 67 -4.19 6.99 -16.22
C GLU A 67 -3.63 5.95 -17.18
N ARG A 68 -2.32 5.81 -17.21
CA ARG A 68 -1.63 4.81 -18.03
C ARG A 68 -2.01 3.38 -17.65
N ILE A 69 -2.15 3.09 -16.34
CA ILE A 69 -2.64 1.79 -15.87
C ILE A 69 -4.08 1.55 -16.33
N ALA A 70 -4.96 2.53 -16.20
CA ALA A 70 -6.35 2.42 -16.61
C ALA A 70 -6.51 2.23 -18.14
N GLU A 71 -5.66 2.87 -18.96
CA GLU A 71 -5.62 2.66 -20.40
C GLU A 71 -5.26 1.24 -20.76
N ARG A 72 -4.23 0.67 -20.09
CA ARG A 72 -3.84 -0.73 -20.30
C ARG A 72 -4.94 -1.69 -19.87
N GLU A 73 -5.57 -1.44 -18.73
CA GLU A 73 -6.66 -2.28 -18.24
C GLU A 73 -7.85 -2.32 -19.21
N ARG A 74 -8.20 -1.20 -19.84
CA ARG A 74 -9.25 -1.16 -20.88
C ARG A 74 -8.97 -2.10 -22.05
N VAL A 75 -7.70 -2.24 -22.44
CA VAL A 75 -7.26 -3.11 -23.54
C VAL A 75 -7.15 -4.57 -23.08
N LEU A 76 -6.46 -4.80 -21.96
CA LEU A 76 -6.14 -6.14 -21.46
C LEU A 76 -7.33 -6.82 -20.78
N ARG A 77 -8.34 -6.07 -20.35
CA ARG A 77 -9.50 -6.54 -19.57
C ARG A 77 -9.10 -7.29 -18.30
N HIS A 78 -7.95 -6.91 -17.72
CA HIS A 78 -7.39 -7.53 -16.54
C HIS A 78 -6.55 -6.52 -15.74
N ASP A 79 -7.00 -6.18 -14.56
CA ASP A 79 -6.45 -5.14 -13.70
C ASP A 79 -5.01 -5.42 -13.23
N VAL A 80 -4.78 -6.61 -12.65
CA VAL A 80 -3.43 -7.00 -12.17
C VAL A 80 -2.43 -7.04 -13.33
N LYS A 81 -2.83 -7.58 -14.49
CA LYS A 81 -1.96 -7.63 -15.67
C LYS A 81 -1.57 -6.24 -16.16
N ALA A 82 -2.50 -5.29 -16.14
CA ALA A 82 -2.22 -3.90 -16.52
C ALA A 82 -1.14 -3.28 -15.61
N ARG A 83 -1.23 -3.52 -14.29
CA ARG A 83 -0.24 -3.04 -13.32
C ARG A 83 1.12 -3.74 -13.47
N ILE A 84 1.14 -5.04 -13.79
CA ILE A 84 2.37 -5.77 -14.08
C ILE A 84 3.07 -5.18 -15.30
N GLU A 85 2.35 -5.03 -16.42
CA GLU A 85 2.94 -4.52 -17.66
C GLU A 85 3.45 -3.08 -17.52
N GLU A 86 2.70 -2.22 -16.83
CA GLU A 86 3.13 -0.86 -16.58
C GLU A 86 4.41 -0.82 -15.72
N PHE A 87 4.49 -1.60 -14.65
CA PHE A 87 5.65 -1.60 -13.76
C PHE A 87 6.87 -2.26 -14.43
N CYS A 88 6.67 -3.32 -15.22
CA CYS A 88 7.72 -3.93 -16.02
C CYS A 88 8.30 -2.97 -17.06
N GLU A 89 7.46 -2.19 -17.74
CA GLU A 89 7.91 -1.22 -18.72
C GLU A 89 8.70 -0.08 -18.07
N LEU A 90 8.27 0.42 -16.91
CA LEU A 90 9.02 1.44 -16.16
C LEU A 90 10.38 0.95 -15.70
N ALA A 91 10.47 -0.29 -15.24
CA ALA A 91 11.72 -0.89 -14.79
C ALA A 91 12.64 -1.35 -15.96
N GLY A 92 12.08 -1.54 -17.17
CA GLY A 92 12.79 -2.16 -18.30
C GLY A 92 13.08 -3.65 -18.09
N GLU A 93 12.35 -4.31 -17.19
CA GLU A 93 12.56 -5.69 -16.75
C GLU A 93 11.24 -6.48 -16.73
N GLN A 94 11.29 -7.82 -16.86
CA GLN A 94 10.12 -8.69 -16.81
C GLN A 94 10.31 -9.83 -15.79
N GLN A 95 10.55 -9.46 -14.52
CA GLN A 95 10.90 -10.42 -13.48
C GLN A 95 9.83 -10.59 -12.41
N ILE A 96 8.85 -9.70 -12.31
CA ILE A 96 7.81 -9.76 -11.28
C ILE A 96 6.70 -10.77 -11.58
N HIS A 97 5.94 -11.14 -10.57
CA HIS A 97 4.73 -11.95 -10.61
C HIS A 97 4.95 -13.40 -11.10
N LYS A 98 6.19 -13.87 -11.17
CA LYS A 98 6.49 -15.25 -11.53
C LYS A 98 6.07 -16.22 -10.43
N GLY A 99 5.31 -17.26 -10.80
CA GLY A 99 4.80 -18.24 -9.86
C GLY A 99 3.67 -17.77 -8.96
N LEU A 100 3.08 -16.60 -9.23
CA LEU A 100 1.98 -16.02 -8.47
C LEU A 100 0.69 -16.02 -9.28
N THR A 101 -0.44 -16.06 -8.56
CA THR A 101 -1.75 -15.70 -9.10
C THR A 101 -2.13 -14.27 -8.72
N SER A 102 -3.16 -13.71 -9.35
CA SER A 102 -3.66 -12.38 -8.98
C SER A 102 -4.10 -12.32 -7.52
N ARG A 103 -4.62 -13.43 -6.96
CA ARG A 103 -5.06 -13.49 -5.56
C ARG A 103 -3.90 -13.51 -4.58
N ASP A 104 -2.76 -14.09 -4.92
CA ASP A 104 -1.55 -14.01 -4.09
C ASP A 104 -1.11 -12.56 -3.88
N LEU A 105 -1.29 -11.71 -4.89
CA LEU A 105 -1.04 -10.28 -4.76
C LEU A 105 -2.13 -9.58 -3.96
N THR A 106 -3.40 -9.69 -4.41
CA THR A 106 -4.48 -8.87 -3.88
C THR A 106 -4.77 -9.16 -2.42
N ASP A 107 -4.85 -10.44 -2.04
CA ASP A 107 -5.19 -10.85 -0.69
C ASP A 107 -4.07 -10.47 0.30
N ASN A 108 -2.80 -10.64 -0.07
CA ASN A 108 -1.69 -10.23 0.79
C ASN A 108 -1.60 -8.70 0.95
N VAL A 109 -1.81 -7.95 -0.11
CA VAL A 109 -1.82 -6.47 -0.04
C VAL A 109 -2.99 -5.95 0.79
N GLU A 110 -4.19 -6.53 0.65
CA GLU A 110 -5.33 -6.18 1.48
C GLU A 110 -5.09 -6.48 2.97
N GLN A 111 -4.51 -7.63 3.30
CA GLN A 111 -4.14 -7.95 4.68
C GLN A 111 -3.09 -6.97 5.23
N LEU A 112 -2.13 -6.56 4.43
CA LEU A 112 -1.14 -5.56 4.82
C LEU A 112 -1.78 -4.19 5.05
N GLN A 113 -2.73 -3.78 4.21
CA GLN A 113 -3.49 -2.54 4.40
C GLN A 113 -4.30 -2.57 5.71
N ILE A 114 -4.98 -3.69 6.00
CA ILE A 114 -5.71 -3.87 7.25
C ILE A 114 -4.76 -3.80 8.44
N PHE A 115 -3.65 -4.52 8.41
CA PHE A 115 -2.65 -4.52 9.49
C PHE A 115 -2.10 -3.11 9.76
N ARG A 116 -1.70 -2.39 8.72
CA ARG A 116 -1.21 -1.00 8.85
C ARG A 116 -2.31 -0.04 9.34
N SER A 117 -3.57 -0.27 8.96
CA SER A 117 -4.71 0.50 9.46
C SER A 117 -4.93 0.29 10.97
N LEU A 118 -4.82 -0.96 11.43
CA LEU A 118 -4.96 -1.28 12.85
C LEU A 118 -3.85 -0.62 13.68
N ALA A 119 -2.61 -0.62 13.20
CA ALA A 119 -1.51 0.08 13.86
C ALA A 119 -1.78 1.60 13.97
N LEU A 120 -2.27 2.24 12.89
CA LEU A 120 -2.67 3.66 12.92
C LEU A 120 -3.81 3.95 13.91
N LEU A 121 -4.75 3.01 14.07
CA LEU A 121 -5.84 3.12 15.04
C LEU A 121 -5.33 2.94 16.46
N GLU A 122 -4.46 1.98 16.70
CA GLU A 122 -3.83 1.73 18.01
C GLU A 122 -3.12 2.99 18.53
N ASP A 123 -2.27 3.61 17.70
CA ASP A 123 -1.59 4.87 18.05
C ASP A 123 -2.58 5.97 18.47
N LYS A 124 -3.70 6.08 17.76
CA LYS A 124 -4.74 7.07 18.07
C LYS A 124 -5.47 6.75 19.37
N TYR A 125 -5.79 5.47 19.62
CA TYR A 125 -6.41 5.05 20.86
C TYR A 125 -5.50 5.31 22.06
N ILE A 126 -4.21 5.01 21.94
CA ILE A 126 -3.22 5.32 22.98
C ILE A 126 -3.19 6.82 23.27
N ALA A 127 -3.19 7.66 22.23
CA ALA A 127 -3.20 9.11 22.41
C ALA A 127 -4.47 9.61 23.12
N VAL A 128 -5.64 9.07 22.77
CA VAL A 128 -6.92 9.42 23.43
C VAL A 128 -6.92 8.96 24.89
N LEU A 129 -6.52 7.72 25.17
CA LEU A 129 -6.45 7.20 26.54
C LEU A 129 -5.50 8.01 27.41
N TYR A 130 -4.35 8.41 26.87
CA TYR A 130 -3.41 9.29 27.56
C TYR A 130 -4.05 10.64 27.93
N GLN A 131 -4.77 11.26 27.02
CA GLN A 131 -5.45 12.53 27.31
C GLN A 131 -6.57 12.36 28.35
N LEU A 132 -7.34 11.29 28.26
CA LEU A 132 -8.39 11.00 29.24
C LEU A 132 -7.81 10.77 30.64
N ALA A 133 -6.71 10.03 30.75
CA ALA A 133 -6.01 9.83 32.03
C ALA A 133 -5.55 11.16 32.63
N ARG A 134 -4.94 12.03 31.81
CA ARG A 134 -4.53 13.38 32.25
C ARG A 134 -5.70 14.25 32.69
N TRP A 135 -6.83 14.13 32.03
CA TRP A 135 -8.04 14.86 32.46
C TRP A 135 -8.60 14.30 33.77
N ALA A 136 -8.62 12.98 33.94
CA ALA A 136 -9.06 12.34 35.18
C ALA A 136 -8.21 12.78 36.38
N GLU A 137 -6.90 12.96 36.21
CA GLU A 137 -6.03 13.52 37.27
C GLU A 137 -6.34 14.97 37.63
N ARG A 138 -6.81 15.77 36.67
CA ARG A 138 -7.08 17.20 36.86
C ARG A 138 -8.50 17.50 37.33
N LEU A 139 -9.46 16.69 36.91
CA LEU A 139 -10.86 16.81 37.24
C LEU A 139 -11.14 16.06 38.54
N SER A 140 -11.35 16.77 39.62
CA SER A 140 -11.82 16.12 40.86
C SER A 140 -13.31 15.78 40.75
N LEU A 141 -13.76 14.80 41.52
CA LEU A 141 -15.19 14.43 41.61
C LEU A 141 -16.13 15.58 42.00
N ILE A 142 -15.58 16.68 42.46
CA ILE A 142 -16.33 17.93 42.83
C ILE A 142 -16.76 18.73 41.58
N HIS A 143 -16.20 18.43 40.42
CA HIS A 143 -16.46 19.14 39.16
C HIS A 143 -17.41 18.37 38.20
N ILE A 144 -18.00 17.28 38.67
CA ILE A 144 -19.00 16.52 37.96
C ILE A 144 -20.39 16.83 38.47
#